data_3be0a9875d06fbd13adb58b51bf8b685
#
_entry.id   3be0a9875d06fbd13adb58b51bf8b685
#
_cell.length_a   1.000
_cell.length_b   1.000
_cell.length_c   1.000
_cell.angle_alpha   90.00
_cell.angle_beta   90.00
_cell.angle_gamma   90.00
#
_symmetry.space_group_name_H-M   'P 1'
#
loop_
_entity.id
_entity.type
_entity.pdbx_description
1 polymer ?
#
loop_
_entity_poly.entity_id
_entity_poly.type
_entity_poly.pdbx_seq_one_letter_code
_entity_poly.pdbx_strand_id
1 'polypeptide(L)' 'MNLNTPDINFNTLEIILNTREINLNTHEIYLNTLKINLNTLDINLNTREINLNTL' A
#
# COMPACT_ATOMS: atom_id res chain seq x y z
N MET A 1 35.20 -27.04 -4.75
CA MET A 1 33.89 -26.62 -4.26
C MET A 1 33.96 -25.20 -3.80
N ASN A 2 33.03 -24.39 -4.24
CA ASN A 2 33.01 -22.99 -3.88
C ASN A 2 32.10 -22.79 -2.67
N LEU A 3 32.69 -22.51 -1.51
CA LEU A 3 31.96 -22.34 -0.24
C LEU A 3 31.13 -21.05 -0.17
N ASN A 4 31.40 -20.10 -1.07
CA ASN A 4 30.71 -18.82 -1.08
C ASN A 4 29.36 -18.87 -1.83
N THR A 5 29.10 -19.89 -2.64
CA THR A 5 27.88 -20.02 -3.40
C THR A 5 26.63 -20.11 -2.50
N PRO A 6 26.63 -20.95 -1.45
CA PRO A 6 25.46 -20.98 -0.55
C PRO A 6 25.20 -19.63 0.14
N ASP A 7 26.24 -18.92 0.55
CA ASP A 7 26.09 -17.61 1.20
C ASP A 7 25.54 -16.58 0.24
N ILE A 8 25.99 -16.59 -1.01
CA ILE A 8 25.43 -15.69 -2.04
C ILE A 8 23.96 -16.01 -2.28
N ASN A 9 23.59 -17.29 -2.31
CA ASN A 9 22.20 -17.69 -2.51
C ASN A 9 21.32 -17.25 -1.36
N PHE A 10 21.80 -17.35 -0.12
CA PHE A 10 21.05 -16.88 1.04
C PHE A 10 20.87 -15.37 0.98
N ASN A 11 21.91 -14.63 0.62
CA ASN A 11 21.82 -13.19 0.51
C ASN A 11 20.85 -12.77 -0.59
N THR A 12 20.86 -13.46 -1.71
CA THR A 12 19.92 -13.21 -2.80
C THR A 12 18.48 -13.47 -2.35
N LEU A 13 18.25 -14.55 -1.65
CA LEU A 13 16.93 -14.88 -1.15
C LEU A 13 16.46 -13.81 -0.14
N GLU A 14 17.34 -13.36 0.72
CA GLU A 14 17.00 -12.32 1.68
C GLU A 14 16.60 -11.02 0.98
N ILE A 15 17.34 -10.64 -0.07
CA ILE A 15 17.00 -9.46 -0.85
C ILE A 15 15.64 -9.61 -1.52
N ILE A 16 15.35 -10.78 -2.07
CA ILE A 16 14.06 -11.06 -2.69
C ILE A 16 12.93 -10.93 -1.67
N LEU A 17 13.10 -11.49 -0.48
CA LEU A 17 12.09 -11.41 0.57
C LEU A 17 11.87 -9.97 1.03
N ASN A 18 12.95 -9.22 1.18
CA ASN A 18 12.86 -7.82 1.57
C ASN A 18 12.17 -6.98 0.48
N THR A 19 12.45 -7.25 -0.77
CA THR A 19 11.79 -6.57 -1.88
C THR A 19 10.29 -6.85 -1.88
N ARG A 20 9.89 -8.10 -1.65
CA ARG A 20 8.46 -8.45 -1.57
C ARG A 20 7.79 -7.75 -0.41
N GLU A 21 8.46 -7.67 0.73
CA GLU A 21 7.90 -6.98 1.89
C GLU A 21 7.70 -5.49 1.59
N ILE A 22 8.67 -4.85 0.95
CA ILE A 22 8.56 -3.45 0.56
C ILE A 22 7.39 -3.26 -0.41
N ASN A 23 7.25 -4.17 -1.38
CA ASN A 23 6.15 -4.09 -2.34
C ASN A 23 4.79 -4.25 -1.67
N LEU A 24 4.67 -5.18 -0.71
CA LEU A 24 3.43 -5.34 0.04
C LEU A 24 3.10 -4.10 0.86
N ASN A 25 4.10 -3.51 1.50
CA ASN A 25 3.90 -2.29 2.26
C ASN A 25 3.48 -1.13 1.36
N THR A 26 4.06 -1.03 0.18
CA THR A 26 3.67 -0.02 -0.79
C THR A 26 2.21 -0.20 -1.21
N HIS A 27 1.78 -1.43 -1.47
CA HIS A 27 0.38 -1.71 -1.80
C HIS A 27 -0.55 -1.33 -0.67
N GLU A 28 -0.17 -1.63 0.55
CA GLU A 28 -0.98 -1.26 1.72
C GLU A 28 -1.15 0.24 1.83
N ILE A 29 -0.08 1.00 1.59
CA ILE A 29 -0.16 2.45 1.60
C ILE A 29 -1.10 2.96 0.50
N TYR A 30 -1.02 2.40 -0.70
CA TYR A 30 -1.92 2.76 -1.79
C TYR A 30 -3.38 2.48 -1.43
N LEU A 31 -3.66 1.31 -0.86
CA LEU A 31 -5.01 0.96 -0.45
C LEU A 31 -5.54 1.93 0.62
N ASN A 32 -4.69 2.28 1.57
CA ASN A 32 -5.07 3.23 2.61
C ASN A 32 -5.35 4.62 2.03
N THR A 33 -4.52 5.06 1.10
CA THR A 33 -4.74 6.34 0.43
C THR A 33 -6.05 6.35 -0.34
N LEU A 34 -6.34 5.29 -1.07
CA LEU A 34 -7.59 5.17 -1.81
C LEU A 34 -8.79 5.19 -0.87
N LYS A 35 -8.68 4.51 0.26
CA LYS A 35 -9.73 4.48 1.27
C LYS A 35 -10.02 5.88 1.82
N ILE A 36 -8.96 6.64 2.11
CA ILE A 36 -9.11 7.99 2.59
C ILE A 36 -9.77 8.88 1.53
N ASN A 37 -9.37 8.73 0.28
CA ASN A 37 -9.96 9.50 -0.82
C ASN A 37 -11.44 9.18 -1.00
N LEU A 38 -11.83 7.90 -0.89
CA LEU A 38 -13.23 7.51 -0.97
C LEU A 38 -14.04 8.08 0.17
N ASN A 39 -13.48 8.08 1.38
CA ASN A 39 -14.16 8.66 2.53
C ASN A 39 -14.33 10.17 2.36
N THR A 40 -13.33 10.85 1.82
CA THR A 40 -13.43 12.28 1.56
C THR A 40 -14.52 12.58 0.54
N LEU A 41 -14.61 11.79 -0.51
CA LEU A 41 -15.65 11.95 -1.52
C LEU A 41 -17.04 11.73 -0.92
N ASP A 42 -17.17 10.72 -0.09
CA ASP A 42 -18.44 10.41 0.57
C ASP A 42 -18.88 11.58 1.47
N ILE A 43 -17.96 12.15 2.24
CA ILE A 43 -18.26 13.31 3.07
C ILE A 43 -18.68 14.51 2.22
N ASN A 44 -18.01 14.73 1.11
CA ASN A 44 -18.34 15.84 0.21
C ASN A 44 -19.74 15.67 -0.40
N LEU A 45 -20.09 14.45 -0.79
CA LEU A 45 -21.41 14.17 -1.33
C LEU A 45 -22.49 14.36 -0.27
N ASN A 46 -22.24 13.92 0.94
CA ASN A 46 -23.18 14.11 2.06
C ASN A 46 -23.35 15.59 2.37
N THR A 47 -22.28 16.36 2.33
CA THR A 47 -22.36 17.80 2.56
C THR A 47 -23.23 18.49 1.49
N ARG A 48 -23.07 18.10 0.24
CA ARG A 48 -23.88 18.66 -0.85
C ARG A 48 -25.36 18.28 -0.68
N GLU A 49 -25.63 17.05 -0.29
CA GLU A 49 -27.00 16.61 -0.06
C GLU A 49 -27.63 17.41 1.08
N ILE A 50 -26.92 17.62 2.17
CA ILE A 50 -27.42 18.40 3.28
C ILE A 50 -27.69 19.84 2.84
N ASN A 51 -26.79 20.44 2.07
CA ASN A 51 -26.97 21.80 1.57
C ASN A 51 -28.18 21.92 0.65
N LEU A 52 -28.41 20.93 -0.21
CA LEU A 52 -29.58 20.90 -1.08
C LEU A 52 -30.87 20.78 -0.28
N ASN A 53 -30.86 19.97 0.75
CA ASN A 53 -32.05 19.76 1.59
C ASN A 53 -32.37 20.99 2.44
N THR A 54 -31.37 21.81 2.74
CA THR A 54 -31.56 23.02 3.52
C THR A 54 -32.09 24.18 2.68
N LEU A 55 -31.89 24.11 1.37
CA LEU A 55 -32.41 25.08 0.44
C LEU A 55 -33.96 24.97 0.35
#